data_f3810c355f9735850369d904bbb1584d
#
_entry.id   f3810c355f9735850369d904bbb1584d
#
_cell.length_a   1.000
_cell.length_b   1.000
_cell.length_c   1.000
_cell.angle_alpha   90.00
_cell.angle_beta   90.00
_cell.angle_gamma   90.00
#
_symmetry.space_group_name_H-M   'P 1'
#
loop_
_entity.id
_entity.type
_entity.pdbx_description
1 polymer ?
#
loop_
_entity_poly.entity_id
_entity_poly.type
_entity_poly.pdbx_seq_one_letter_code
_entity_poly.pdbx_strand_id
1 'polypeptide(L)'
;MSLADKKPVAAPSQTVSGSAATSAGPSTHAATTEPAGPTKPVHVSLFQGDGQTWGIGMAIQAQFSKKITDARPFNKAVTVKVDGHPANGAWFWVNSNNGYAMEAEYRLQRYWPAHSKVEMNMPLKGVSAGPGLAFDDDLTLSFNIGAAHISQVNGASERMVVTSDGKQVRTLPVSLGKASTPTYLGTKVVMEKKNPQHMVSAPGEPNPYSLEVPWSVRVTLDGEFVHSASWNGGNIGSRSTSHGCTNLNVGDAQWFYKFSILGDIVTYTNTQTNKVMPSWDGWGWWNVPWSQWQQGNLLHNQ
;
A
#
# COMPACT_ATOMS: atom_id res chain seq x y z
N MET A 1 1.70 -19.48 60.57
CA MET A 1 1.33 -20.90 60.70
C MET A 1 1.71 -21.56 59.42
N SER A 2 2.90 -22.04 59.30
CA SER A 2 3.57 -23.24 59.84
C SER A 2 3.12 -24.51 59.14
N LEU A 3 4.04 -25.05 58.30
CA LEU A 3 4.57 -26.41 58.22
C LEU A 3 3.64 -27.49 57.66
N ALA A 4 4.06 -28.52 56.97
CA ALA A 4 5.35 -29.13 56.76
C ALA A 4 5.33 -30.17 55.61
N ASP A 5 6.45 -30.32 55.00
CA ASP A 5 7.15 -31.52 54.46
C ASP A 5 6.48 -32.91 54.54
N LYS A 6 6.66 -33.69 53.49
CA LYS A 6 7.27 -35.03 53.55
C LYS A 6 7.65 -35.60 52.16
N LYS A 7 8.93 -35.87 51.99
CA LYS A 7 9.58 -36.87 51.10
C LYS A 7 9.83 -38.14 51.95
N PRO A 8 10.44 -39.21 51.43
CA PRO A 8 10.31 -40.06 50.26
C PRO A 8 10.18 -41.56 50.62
N VAL A 9 10.00 -42.51 49.65
CA VAL A 9 10.46 -43.89 49.81
C VAL A 9 10.89 -44.46 48.45
N ALA A 10 12.02 -45.17 48.48
CA ALA A 10 12.73 -45.77 47.35
C ALA A 10 12.44 -47.26 47.19
N ALA A 11 12.53 -47.72 45.96
CA ALA A 11 12.99 -49.00 45.38
C ALA A 11 12.51 -50.36 45.93
N PRO A 12 12.46 -51.47 45.13
CA PRO A 12 13.72 -52.11 44.75
C PRO A 12 13.79 -52.64 43.29
N SER A 13 15.01 -52.85 42.89
CA SER A 13 15.49 -53.53 41.69
C SER A 13 15.13 -55.03 41.63
N GLN A 14 14.91 -55.56 40.43
CA GLN A 14 15.25 -56.92 40.10
C GLN A 14 15.75 -57.06 38.65
N THR A 15 16.93 -57.57 38.54
CA THR A 15 17.63 -58.09 37.35
C THR A 15 17.08 -59.44 36.94
N VAL A 16 16.97 -59.71 35.63
CA VAL A 16 17.36 -60.99 34.99
C VAL A 16 17.51 -60.83 33.46
N SER A 17 18.64 -61.28 33.04
CA SER A 17 19.19 -61.84 31.79
C SER A 17 18.36 -62.00 30.51
N GLY A 18 18.88 -61.44 29.46
CA GLY A 18 19.43 -62.00 28.26
C GLY A 18 18.50 -62.72 27.27
N SER A 19 18.37 -62.16 26.09
CA SER A 19 18.47 -62.93 24.85
C SER A 19 18.74 -61.99 23.68
N ALA A 20 19.68 -62.36 22.84
CA ALA A 20 20.10 -61.67 21.64
C ALA A 20 18.98 -61.63 20.59
N ALA A 21 18.72 -60.48 20.01
CA ALA A 21 17.97 -60.35 18.77
C ALA A 21 18.67 -59.27 17.90
N THR A 22 19.08 -59.71 16.76
CA THR A 22 19.52 -59.07 15.51
C THR A 22 19.21 -57.59 15.35
N SER A 23 20.30 -56.87 15.09
CA SER A 23 20.31 -55.48 14.62
C SER A 23 19.63 -55.35 13.26
N ALA A 24 18.43 -54.75 13.23
CA ALA A 24 17.92 -54.10 12.03
C ALA A 24 18.37 -52.65 12.07
N GLY A 25 19.25 -52.28 11.17
CA GLY A 25 19.68 -50.89 11.00
C GLY A 25 18.50 -49.97 10.62
N PRO A 26 18.55 -48.67 10.96
CA PRO A 26 17.53 -47.74 10.55
C PRO A 26 17.55 -47.61 9.03
N SER A 27 16.50 -48.05 8.39
CA SER A 27 16.23 -47.78 6.98
C SER A 27 15.96 -46.28 6.84
N THR A 28 16.98 -45.54 6.45
CA THR A 28 16.80 -44.15 5.96
C THR A 28 16.03 -44.23 4.67
N HIS A 29 14.70 -44.06 4.76
CA HIS A 29 13.94 -43.67 3.61
C HIS A 29 14.42 -42.29 3.20
N ALA A 30 15.32 -42.25 2.22
CA ALA A 30 15.56 -41.07 1.44
C ALA A 30 14.17 -40.70 0.86
N ALA A 31 13.63 -39.56 1.28
CA ALA A 31 12.48 -38.97 0.64
C ALA A 31 12.88 -38.73 -0.82
N THR A 32 12.44 -39.60 -1.71
CA THR A 32 12.47 -39.39 -3.15
C THR A 32 11.61 -38.14 -3.39
N THR A 33 12.22 -37.00 -3.55
CA THR A 33 11.58 -35.81 -4.12
C THR A 33 11.17 -36.22 -5.54
N GLU A 34 9.89 -36.44 -5.72
CA GLU A 34 9.30 -36.59 -7.05
C GLU A 34 9.75 -35.38 -7.90
N PRO A 35 10.19 -35.58 -9.16
CA PRO A 35 10.58 -34.48 -10.02
C PRO A 35 9.38 -33.52 -10.10
N ALA A 36 9.56 -32.27 -9.68
CA ALA A 36 8.52 -31.27 -9.80
C ALA A 36 8.08 -31.22 -11.26
N GLY A 37 6.80 -31.50 -11.53
CA GLY A 37 6.23 -31.44 -12.86
C GLY A 37 6.40 -30.04 -13.47
N PRO A 38 6.14 -29.86 -14.77
CA PRO A 38 6.37 -28.61 -15.47
C PRO A 38 5.63 -27.46 -14.74
N THR A 39 6.35 -26.41 -14.37
CA THR A 39 5.79 -25.23 -13.70
C THR A 39 5.12 -24.32 -14.73
N LYS A 40 3.98 -23.71 -14.36
CA LYS A 40 3.35 -22.64 -15.15
C LYS A 40 4.03 -21.32 -14.83
N PRO A 41 4.42 -20.51 -15.83
CA PRO A 41 5.10 -19.24 -15.59
C PRO A 41 4.16 -18.21 -14.95
N VAL A 42 4.69 -17.42 -14.01
CA VAL A 42 4.07 -16.24 -13.42
C VAL A 42 4.90 -15.04 -13.85
N HIS A 43 4.32 -14.18 -14.67
CA HIS A 43 4.94 -12.92 -15.07
C HIS A 43 4.66 -11.84 -14.02
N VAL A 44 5.69 -11.02 -13.72
CA VAL A 44 5.60 -9.86 -12.84
C VAL A 44 5.81 -8.60 -13.65
N SER A 45 4.91 -7.64 -13.53
CA SER A 45 5.06 -6.29 -14.05
C SER A 45 5.20 -5.31 -12.90
N LEU A 46 5.90 -4.21 -13.11
CA LEU A 46 6.04 -3.13 -12.12
C LEU A 46 5.29 -1.89 -12.61
N PHE A 47 4.56 -1.24 -11.70
CA PHE A 47 3.87 0.00 -12.03
C PHE A 47 4.84 1.16 -12.24
N GLN A 48 5.87 1.25 -11.41
CA GLN A 48 6.91 2.26 -11.53
C GLN A 48 7.87 1.94 -12.67
N GLY A 49 8.31 2.96 -13.40
CA GLY A 49 9.38 2.87 -14.40
C GLY A 49 10.71 3.39 -13.85
N ASP A 50 11.80 2.94 -14.47
CA ASP A 50 13.15 3.40 -14.15
C ASP A 50 13.32 4.91 -14.37
N GLY A 51 14.08 5.54 -13.47
CA GLY A 51 14.44 6.96 -13.54
C GLY A 51 13.30 7.93 -13.20
N GLN A 52 12.08 7.45 -12.99
CA GLN A 52 10.94 8.29 -12.61
C GLN A 52 11.13 8.92 -11.22
N THR A 53 10.41 10.01 -10.97
CA THR A 53 10.35 10.64 -9.63
C THR A 53 8.95 10.55 -9.08
N TRP A 54 8.83 10.05 -7.85
CA TRP A 54 7.57 9.83 -7.13
C TRP A 54 7.54 10.59 -5.82
N GLY A 55 6.34 10.88 -5.33
CA GLY A 55 6.15 11.47 -4.00
C GLY A 55 6.48 10.48 -2.88
N ILE A 56 6.70 11.00 -1.69
CA ILE A 56 7.14 10.25 -0.50
C ILE A 56 6.16 9.16 -0.04
N GLY A 57 4.90 9.23 -0.45
CA GLY A 57 3.86 8.28 -0.09
C GLY A 57 3.67 7.13 -1.08
N MET A 58 4.46 7.07 -2.14
CA MET A 58 4.34 6.01 -3.15
C MET A 58 4.73 4.64 -2.58
N ALA A 59 3.92 3.61 -2.81
CA ALA A 59 4.33 2.23 -2.60
C ALA A 59 4.85 1.62 -3.91
N ILE A 60 5.84 0.72 -3.86
CA ILE A 60 6.21 -0.06 -5.04
C ILE A 60 5.07 -1.03 -5.32
N GLN A 61 4.59 -1.11 -6.56
CA GLN A 61 3.50 -2.00 -6.96
C GLN A 61 4.03 -3.05 -7.93
N ALA A 62 3.98 -4.32 -7.50
CA ALA A 62 4.24 -5.49 -8.33
C ALA A 62 2.92 -6.16 -8.70
N GLN A 63 2.72 -6.43 -9.99
CA GLN A 63 1.48 -6.91 -10.59
C GLN A 63 1.73 -8.29 -11.20
N PHE A 64 0.91 -9.28 -10.84
CA PHE A 64 1.15 -10.67 -11.18
C PHE A 64 0.13 -11.19 -12.20
N SER A 65 0.61 -11.89 -13.23
CA SER A 65 -0.23 -12.51 -14.27
C SER A 65 -1.07 -13.69 -13.77
N LYS A 66 -0.71 -14.27 -12.62
CA LYS A 66 -1.44 -15.34 -11.93
C LYS A 66 -1.44 -15.11 -10.43
N LYS A 67 -2.44 -15.66 -9.74
CA LYS A 67 -2.44 -15.70 -8.27
C LYS A 67 -1.30 -16.58 -7.78
N ILE A 68 -0.41 -16.02 -7.02
CA ILE A 68 0.59 -16.79 -6.27
C ILE A 68 -0.02 -17.25 -4.95
N THR A 69 0.47 -18.33 -4.40
CA THR A 69 -0.11 -18.96 -3.19
C THR A 69 0.87 -19.01 -2.01
N ASP A 70 2.14 -18.65 -2.25
CA ASP A 70 3.17 -18.57 -1.24
C ASP A 70 4.07 -17.36 -1.52
N ALA A 71 4.04 -16.36 -0.62
CA ALA A 71 4.84 -15.15 -0.73
C ALA A 71 6.28 -15.32 -0.23
N ARG A 72 6.58 -16.35 0.56
CA ARG A 72 7.88 -16.50 1.23
C ARG A 72 9.06 -16.60 0.27
N PRO A 73 9.01 -17.38 -0.83
CA PRO A 73 10.12 -17.40 -1.79
C PRO A 73 10.35 -16.05 -2.46
N PHE A 74 9.27 -15.32 -2.80
CA PHE A 74 9.32 -13.98 -3.35
C PHE A 74 9.97 -13.00 -2.34
N ASN A 75 9.46 -12.95 -1.11
CA ASN A 75 9.98 -12.05 -0.07
C ASN A 75 11.46 -12.30 0.24
N LYS A 76 11.90 -13.56 0.17
CA LYS A 76 13.32 -13.93 0.40
C LYS A 76 14.21 -13.50 -0.77
N ALA A 77 13.73 -13.54 -1.99
CA ALA A 77 14.51 -13.22 -3.18
C ALA A 77 14.61 -11.69 -3.41
N VAL A 78 13.53 -10.94 -3.13
CA VAL A 78 13.44 -9.52 -3.44
C VAL A 78 14.19 -8.68 -2.41
N THR A 79 15.01 -7.74 -2.89
CA THR A 79 15.70 -6.77 -2.03
C THR A 79 15.36 -5.36 -2.46
N VAL A 80 15.13 -4.48 -1.49
CA VAL A 80 14.89 -3.04 -1.71
C VAL A 80 15.94 -2.25 -0.94
N LYS A 81 16.50 -1.21 -1.56
CA LYS A 81 17.47 -0.30 -0.97
C LYS A 81 17.01 1.14 -1.11
N VAL A 82 17.40 1.97 -0.16
CA VAL A 82 17.27 3.43 -0.20
C VAL A 82 18.67 4.01 -0.04
N ASP A 83 19.12 4.79 -1.01
CA ASP A 83 20.48 5.35 -1.05
C ASP A 83 21.57 4.31 -0.79
N GLY A 84 21.41 3.11 -1.40
CA GLY A 84 22.33 1.98 -1.28
C GLY A 84 22.19 1.16 0.01
N HIS A 85 21.41 1.59 1.01
CA HIS A 85 21.19 0.88 2.28
C HIS A 85 19.94 0.00 2.23
N PRO A 86 19.93 -1.20 2.84
CA PRO A 86 18.74 -2.03 2.90
C PRO A 86 17.53 -1.29 3.46
N ALA A 87 16.42 -1.37 2.77
CA ALA A 87 15.15 -0.78 3.19
C ALA A 87 14.40 -1.74 4.13
N ASN A 88 13.92 -1.22 5.27
CA ASN A 88 13.12 -2.01 6.21
C ASN A 88 11.63 -1.78 5.97
N GLY A 89 11.11 -2.40 4.94
CA GLY A 89 9.70 -2.35 4.54
C GLY A 89 9.05 -3.72 4.53
N ALA A 90 7.79 -3.78 4.07
CA ALA A 90 7.05 -5.03 3.93
C ALA A 90 6.12 -4.98 2.72
N TRP A 91 5.85 -6.15 2.16
CA TRP A 91 4.86 -6.37 1.12
C TRP A 91 3.46 -6.56 1.71
N PHE A 92 2.46 -6.02 1.01
CA PHE A 92 1.04 -6.19 1.32
C PHE A 92 0.33 -6.71 0.07
N TRP A 93 -0.29 -7.89 0.17
CA TRP A 93 -0.82 -8.64 -0.95
C TRP A 93 -2.31 -8.39 -1.10
N VAL A 94 -2.74 -7.95 -2.28
CA VAL A 94 -4.13 -7.58 -2.55
C VAL A 94 -4.65 -8.19 -3.85
N ASN A 95 -5.96 -8.25 -3.99
CA ASN A 95 -6.58 -8.50 -5.29
C ASN A 95 -6.34 -7.29 -6.19
N SER A 96 -6.07 -7.52 -7.46
CA SER A 96 -5.90 -6.45 -8.43
C SER A 96 -7.23 -5.84 -8.85
N ASN A 97 -7.22 -4.52 -9.08
CA ASN A 97 -8.36 -3.78 -9.63
C ASN A 97 -8.14 -3.36 -11.10
N ASN A 98 -7.01 -3.76 -11.71
CA ASN A 98 -6.57 -3.26 -13.01
C ASN A 98 -6.28 -4.37 -14.04
N GLY A 99 -6.89 -5.55 -13.86
CA GLY A 99 -6.82 -6.66 -14.84
C GLY A 99 -5.71 -7.68 -14.58
N TYR A 100 -4.85 -7.49 -13.59
CA TYR A 100 -3.91 -8.52 -13.13
C TYR A 100 -4.61 -9.51 -12.18
N ALA A 101 -4.02 -10.67 -11.98
CA ALA A 101 -4.61 -11.68 -11.10
C ALA A 101 -4.42 -11.35 -9.60
N MET A 102 -3.34 -10.64 -9.26
CA MET A 102 -2.97 -10.23 -7.91
C MET A 102 -1.98 -9.07 -7.97
N GLU A 103 -1.88 -8.30 -6.90
CA GLU A 103 -0.86 -7.27 -6.70
C GLU A 103 -0.17 -7.42 -5.36
N ALA A 104 1.07 -6.95 -5.29
CA ALA A 104 1.80 -6.75 -4.04
C ALA A 104 2.32 -5.31 -3.97
N GLU A 105 2.17 -4.70 -2.83
CA GLU A 105 2.51 -3.31 -2.58
C GLU A 105 3.55 -3.23 -1.46
N TYR A 106 4.70 -2.62 -1.74
CA TYR A 106 5.78 -2.48 -0.76
C TYR A 106 5.91 -1.05 -0.27
N ARG A 107 5.88 -0.87 1.03
CA ARG A 107 6.21 0.40 1.67
C ARG A 107 7.03 0.22 2.94
N LEU A 108 7.63 1.31 3.38
CA LEU A 108 8.24 1.41 4.70
C LEU A 108 7.16 1.63 5.77
N GLN A 109 7.55 1.56 7.04
CA GLN A 109 6.69 1.94 8.15
C GLN A 109 6.32 3.43 8.12
N ARG A 110 7.24 4.27 7.65
CA ARG A 110 7.06 5.72 7.42
C ARG A 110 7.18 6.00 5.93
N TYR A 111 6.86 7.21 5.52
CA TYR A 111 7.09 7.67 4.14
C TYR A 111 8.55 7.48 3.73
N TRP A 112 8.78 7.37 2.43
CA TRP A 112 10.15 7.36 1.91
C TRP A 112 10.90 8.63 2.33
N PRO A 113 12.20 8.55 2.61
CA PRO A 113 13.02 9.76 2.78
C PRO A 113 12.93 10.62 1.52
N ALA A 114 12.69 11.92 1.69
CA ALA A 114 12.70 12.85 0.55
C ALA A 114 14.07 12.89 -0.11
N HIS A 115 14.10 13.15 -1.42
CA HIS A 115 15.31 13.28 -2.24
C HIS A 115 16.18 12.02 -2.28
N SER A 116 15.64 10.85 -1.93
CA SER A 116 16.36 9.59 -1.94
C SER A 116 16.21 8.85 -3.27
N LYS A 117 17.11 7.89 -3.49
CA LYS A 117 17.04 6.92 -4.59
C LYS A 117 16.57 5.58 -4.03
N VAL A 118 15.55 5.00 -4.65
CA VAL A 118 15.06 3.65 -4.34
C VAL A 118 15.53 2.71 -5.42
N GLU A 119 16.12 1.58 -5.01
CA GLU A 119 16.60 0.52 -5.89
C GLU A 119 16.01 -0.81 -5.42
N MET A 120 15.45 -1.58 -6.35
CA MET A 120 14.92 -2.91 -6.10
C MET A 120 15.55 -3.92 -7.04
N ASN A 121 15.93 -5.08 -6.50
CA ASN A 121 16.39 -6.23 -7.26
C ASN A 121 15.50 -7.43 -6.97
N MET A 122 15.01 -8.07 -8.01
CA MET A 122 14.07 -9.19 -7.97
C MET A 122 14.62 -10.34 -8.82
N PRO A 123 15.59 -11.12 -8.32
CA PRO A 123 16.11 -12.32 -9.00
C PRO A 123 15.07 -13.45 -8.86
N LEU A 124 14.00 -13.39 -9.63
CA LEU A 124 12.82 -14.24 -9.49
C LEU A 124 12.78 -15.41 -10.46
N LYS A 125 13.55 -15.39 -11.55
CA LYS A 125 13.50 -16.43 -12.58
C LYS A 125 13.68 -17.82 -11.98
N GLY A 126 12.65 -18.67 -12.14
CA GLY A 126 12.62 -20.02 -11.58
C GLY A 126 12.31 -20.12 -10.09
N VAL A 127 12.16 -18.98 -9.38
CA VAL A 127 11.72 -18.96 -7.98
C VAL A 127 10.27 -19.41 -7.90
N SER A 128 9.95 -20.27 -6.93
CA SER A 128 8.58 -20.79 -6.74
C SER A 128 7.60 -19.67 -6.39
N ALA A 129 6.45 -19.71 -7.04
CA ALA A 129 5.29 -18.85 -6.75
C ALA A 129 4.13 -19.63 -6.10
N GLY A 130 4.41 -20.86 -5.69
CA GLY A 130 3.47 -21.83 -5.15
C GLY A 130 3.48 -23.15 -5.91
N PRO A 131 2.67 -24.17 -5.53
CA PRO A 131 2.65 -25.45 -6.17
C PRO A 131 2.38 -25.37 -7.68
N GLY A 132 3.33 -25.88 -8.50
CA GLY A 132 3.23 -25.87 -9.96
C GLY A 132 3.35 -24.49 -10.61
N LEU A 133 3.81 -23.47 -9.88
CA LEU A 133 4.05 -22.10 -10.36
C LEU A 133 5.50 -21.69 -10.14
N ALA A 134 6.09 -20.98 -11.10
CA ALA A 134 7.40 -20.34 -10.94
C ALA A 134 7.40 -18.99 -11.68
N PHE A 135 8.14 -18.04 -11.15
CA PHE A 135 8.37 -16.77 -11.83
C PHE A 135 9.20 -16.97 -13.10
N ASP A 136 8.91 -16.20 -14.14
CA ASP A 136 9.50 -16.41 -15.48
C ASP A 136 10.70 -15.50 -15.76
N ASP A 137 10.89 -14.42 -14.99
CA ASP A 137 11.95 -13.44 -15.27
C ASP A 137 12.55 -12.82 -14.00
N ASP A 138 13.74 -12.23 -14.18
CA ASP A 138 14.40 -11.37 -13.21
C ASP A 138 14.09 -9.91 -13.52
N LEU A 139 13.89 -9.09 -12.50
CA LEU A 139 13.54 -7.68 -12.64
C LEU A 139 14.43 -6.80 -11.76
N THR A 140 14.68 -5.60 -12.24
CA THR A 140 15.27 -4.51 -11.44
C THR A 140 14.42 -3.26 -11.59
N LEU A 141 14.47 -2.38 -10.62
CA LEU A 141 13.79 -1.09 -10.64
C LEU A 141 14.65 -0.06 -9.92
N SER A 142 14.77 1.13 -10.50
CA SER A 142 15.44 2.26 -9.86
C SER A 142 14.67 3.54 -10.12
N PHE A 143 14.24 4.24 -9.07
CA PHE A 143 13.50 5.49 -9.17
C PHE A 143 13.91 6.47 -8.07
N ASN A 144 13.50 7.73 -8.21
CA ASN A 144 13.80 8.79 -7.27
C ASN A 144 12.57 9.16 -6.44
N ILE A 145 12.80 9.57 -5.20
CA ILE A 145 11.81 10.23 -4.36
C ILE A 145 12.02 11.74 -4.45
N GLY A 146 10.95 12.47 -4.70
CA GLY A 146 10.98 13.93 -4.76
C GLY A 146 11.03 14.59 -3.38
N ALA A 147 10.73 15.88 -3.33
CA ALA A 147 10.55 16.62 -2.09
C ALA A 147 9.40 16.04 -1.25
N ALA A 148 9.47 16.22 0.08
CA ALA A 148 8.39 15.79 0.98
C ALA A 148 7.18 16.75 0.85
N HIS A 149 6.33 16.55 -0.15
CA HIS A 149 5.09 17.29 -0.30
C HIS A 149 3.99 16.63 0.55
N ILE A 150 3.52 17.36 1.54
CA ILE A 150 2.43 16.94 2.42
C ILE A 150 1.36 18.03 2.46
N SER A 151 0.14 17.66 2.11
CA SER A 151 -1.04 18.52 2.21
C SER A 151 -1.92 18.05 3.36
N GLN A 152 -2.23 18.94 4.31
CA GLN A 152 -3.12 18.68 5.44
C GLN A 152 -4.41 19.45 5.24
N VAL A 153 -5.50 18.74 5.03
CA VAL A 153 -6.84 19.30 4.83
C VAL A 153 -7.65 19.15 6.12
N ASN A 154 -8.17 20.26 6.62
CA ASN A 154 -9.02 20.29 7.80
C ASN A 154 -10.39 20.83 7.43
N GLY A 155 -11.42 19.97 7.47
CA GLY A 155 -12.79 20.31 7.12
C GLY A 155 -13.46 21.27 8.12
N ALA A 156 -13.04 21.32 9.38
CA ALA A 156 -13.58 22.27 10.33
C ALA A 156 -13.15 23.72 10.06
N SER A 157 -11.96 23.90 9.48
CA SER A 157 -11.46 25.24 9.12
C SER A 157 -11.62 25.56 7.63
N GLU A 158 -12.02 24.60 6.81
CA GLU A 158 -12.06 24.67 5.35
C GLU A 158 -10.74 25.18 4.76
N ARG A 159 -9.61 24.59 5.24
CA ARG A 159 -8.26 24.96 4.81
C ARG A 159 -7.43 23.72 4.49
N MET A 160 -6.59 23.87 3.47
CA MET A 160 -5.50 22.96 3.14
C MET A 160 -4.17 23.67 3.39
N VAL A 161 -3.37 23.14 4.30
CA VAL A 161 -1.98 23.59 4.53
C VAL A 161 -1.05 22.67 3.75
N VAL A 162 -0.25 23.25 2.86
CA VAL A 162 0.70 22.51 2.02
C VAL A 162 2.12 22.80 2.48
N THR A 163 2.88 21.74 2.69
CA THR A 163 4.30 21.80 3.07
C THR A 163 5.17 21.13 2.01
N SER A 164 6.41 21.59 1.89
CA SER A 164 7.48 20.95 1.12
C SER A 164 8.72 20.90 2.01
N ASP A 165 9.28 19.70 2.22
CA ASP A 165 10.44 19.47 3.08
C ASP A 165 10.30 20.10 4.47
N GLY A 166 9.10 19.95 5.06
CA GLY A 166 8.76 20.46 6.38
C GLY A 166 8.45 21.96 6.45
N LYS A 167 8.63 22.71 5.36
CA LYS A 167 8.31 24.15 5.31
C LYS A 167 6.93 24.37 4.71
N GLN A 168 6.09 25.18 5.37
CA GLN A 168 4.82 25.58 4.81
C GLN A 168 5.05 26.45 3.57
N VAL A 169 4.50 26.04 2.43
CA VAL A 169 4.61 26.75 1.15
C VAL A 169 3.31 27.47 0.79
N ARG A 170 2.17 26.96 1.25
CA ARG A 170 0.87 27.58 0.99
C ARG A 170 -0.21 27.15 1.98
N THR A 171 -1.18 28.05 2.19
CA THR A 171 -2.49 27.70 2.78
C THR A 171 -3.58 28.04 1.77
N LEU A 172 -4.40 27.05 1.41
CA LEU A 172 -5.45 27.15 0.42
C LEU A 172 -6.82 27.07 1.08
N PRO A 173 -7.77 27.98 0.78
CA PRO A 173 -9.15 27.76 1.14
C PRO A 173 -9.72 26.61 0.32
N VAL A 174 -10.53 25.75 0.96
CA VAL A 174 -11.16 24.58 0.32
C VAL A 174 -12.67 24.56 0.59
N SER A 175 -13.39 23.75 -0.18
CA SER A 175 -14.76 23.32 0.14
C SER A 175 -14.83 21.81 -0.09
N LEU A 176 -15.18 21.06 0.94
CA LEU A 176 -15.20 19.61 0.92
C LEU A 176 -16.60 19.04 0.62
N GLY A 177 -16.73 17.72 0.69
CA GLY A 177 -18.00 17.02 0.53
C GLY A 177 -19.01 17.43 1.62
N LYS A 178 -20.27 17.68 1.19
CA LYS A 178 -21.40 17.93 2.10
C LYS A 178 -21.73 16.68 2.92
N ALA A 179 -22.55 16.81 3.96
CA ALA A 179 -22.88 15.71 4.88
C ALA A 179 -23.49 14.46 4.20
N SER A 180 -24.24 14.62 3.09
CA SER A 180 -24.79 13.49 2.33
C SER A 180 -23.77 12.77 1.44
N THR A 181 -22.69 13.43 1.06
CA THR A 181 -21.62 12.91 0.21
C THR A 181 -20.27 13.43 0.74
N PRO A 182 -19.87 12.99 1.96
CA PRO A 182 -18.72 13.56 2.64
C PRO A 182 -17.40 13.10 2.03
N THR A 183 -16.39 13.94 2.11
CA THR A 183 -14.99 13.56 1.82
C THR A 183 -14.50 12.58 2.88
N TYR A 184 -13.93 11.45 2.49
CA TYR A 184 -13.34 10.49 3.43
C TYR A 184 -12.20 11.10 4.23
N LEU A 185 -12.11 10.70 5.51
CA LEU A 185 -10.96 10.96 6.39
C LEU A 185 -9.74 10.11 5.99
N GLY A 186 -8.60 10.43 6.58
CA GLY A 186 -7.37 9.65 6.49
C GLY A 186 -6.40 10.18 5.45
N THR A 187 -5.39 9.36 5.17
CA THR A 187 -4.31 9.69 4.25
C THR A 187 -4.59 9.13 2.87
N LYS A 188 -4.57 10.01 1.89
CA LYS A 188 -4.72 9.71 0.47
C LYS A 188 -3.41 10.04 -0.24
N VAL A 189 -3.18 9.38 -1.37
CA VAL A 189 -2.00 9.56 -2.20
C VAL A 189 -2.44 10.11 -3.55
N VAL A 190 -1.72 11.09 -4.08
CA VAL A 190 -1.95 11.61 -5.43
C VAL A 190 -1.67 10.49 -6.44
N MET A 191 -2.70 10.07 -7.18
CA MET A 191 -2.61 8.89 -8.05
C MET A 191 -2.77 9.17 -9.54
N GLU A 192 -3.38 10.30 -9.89
CA GLU A 192 -3.57 10.72 -11.29
C GLU A 192 -3.70 12.24 -11.36
N LYS A 193 -3.25 12.83 -12.48
CA LYS A 193 -3.43 14.25 -12.77
C LYS A 193 -3.95 14.42 -14.19
N LYS A 194 -5.06 15.14 -14.34
CA LYS A 194 -5.66 15.37 -15.67
C LYS A 194 -6.23 16.79 -15.80
N ASN A 195 -6.09 17.37 -16.97
CA ASN A 195 -6.54 18.73 -17.22
C ASN A 195 -7.04 18.90 -18.67
N PRO A 196 -8.36 18.99 -18.90
CA PRO A 196 -9.44 18.77 -17.94
C PRO A 196 -9.69 17.27 -17.66
N GLN A 197 -10.38 16.98 -16.56
CA GLN A 197 -10.96 15.68 -16.24
C GLN A 197 -12.45 15.71 -16.53
N HIS A 198 -12.94 14.79 -17.35
CA HIS A 198 -14.36 14.57 -17.49
C HIS A 198 -14.92 13.90 -16.24
N MET A 199 -15.81 14.56 -15.54
CA MET A 199 -16.46 14.06 -14.33
C MET A 199 -17.95 13.93 -14.56
N VAL A 200 -18.51 12.78 -14.16
CA VAL A 200 -19.93 12.49 -14.20
C VAL A 200 -20.42 12.13 -12.80
N SER A 201 -21.67 12.49 -12.50
CA SER A 201 -22.31 12.08 -11.26
C SER A 201 -22.50 10.57 -11.20
N ALA A 202 -22.57 10.03 -9.97
CA ALA A 202 -22.96 8.63 -9.77
C ALA A 202 -24.37 8.35 -10.33
N PRO A 203 -24.66 7.13 -10.80
CA PRO A 203 -25.99 6.75 -11.22
C PRO A 203 -27.02 6.96 -10.08
N GLY A 204 -28.15 7.59 -10.40
CA GLY A 204 -29.22 7.86 -9.44
C GLY A 204 -29.08 9.14 -8.61
N GLU A 205 -28.05 9.94 -8.85
CA GLU A 205 -27.94 11.27 -8.22
C GLU A 205 -29.15 12.17 -8.61
N PRO A 206 -29.78 12.86 -7.63
CA PRO A 206 -30.95 13.71 -7.89
C PRO A 206 -30.65 14.86 -8.87
N ASN A 207 -29.45 15.37 -8.89
CA ASN A 207 -28.99 16.42 -9.80
C ASN A 207 -27.76 15.93 -10.56
N PRO A 208 -27.96 15.15 -11.63
CA PRO A 208 -26.84 14.58 -12.38
C PRO A 208 -26.05 15.68 -13.10
N TYR A 209 -24.73 15.49 -13.18
CA TYR A 209 -23.84 16.38 -13.91
C TYR A 209 -22.88 15.60 -14.81
N SER A 210 -22.41 16.28 -15.85
CA SER A 210 -21.37 15.83 -16.76
C SER A 210 -20.53 17.06 -17.12
N LEU A 211 -19.31 17.16 -16.60
CA LEU A 211 -18.51 18.39 -16.63
C LEU A 211 -17.05 18.09 -16.98
N GLU A 212 -16.46 19.00 -17.75
CA GLU A 212 -15.01 19.08 -17.92
C GLU A 212 -14.41 19.94 -16.79
N VAL A 213 -13.67 19.32 -15.89
CA VAL A 213 -13.15 19.95 -14.67
C VAL A 213 -11.65 20.19 -14.78
N PRO A 214 -11.21 21.47 -14.84
CA PRO A 214 -9.81 21.80 -14.98
C PRO A 214 -8.99 21.47 -13.72
N TRP A 215 -7.69 21.24 -13.93
CA TRP A 215 -6.68 21.10 -12.87
C TRP A 215 -7.04 20.04 -11.84
N SER A 216 -7.43 18.86 -12.31
CA SER A 216 -7.89 17.76 -11.46
C SER A 216 -6.76 16.83 -11.05
N VAL A 217 -6.64 16.61 -9.74
CA VAL A 217 -5.69 15.71 -9.08
C VAL A 217 -6.50 14.65 -8.35
N ARG A 218 -6.47 13.40 -8.83
CA ARG A 218 -7.21 12.28 -8.26
C ARG A 218 -6.53 11.76 -7.00
N VAL A 219 -7.33 11.45 -5.98
CA VAL A 219 -6.84 10.91 -4.70
C VAL A 219 -7.58 9.65 -4.24
N THR A 220 -8.69 9.25 -4.92
CA THR A 220 -9.36 7.95 -4.70
C THR A 220 -9.87 7.35 -6.02
N LEU A 221 -10.08 6.03 -6.06
CA LEU A 221 -10.71 5.36 -7.21
C LEU A 221 -12.19 5.71 -7.32
N ASP A 222 -12.90 5.84 -6.19
CA ASP A 222 -14.32 6.22 -6.11
C ASP A 222 -14.59 7.65 -6.61
N GLY A 223 -13.54 8.41 -6.95
CA GLY A 223 -13.69 9.69 -7.66
C GLY A 223 -13.59 10.93 -6.79
N GLU A 224 -12.89 10.90 -5.66
CA GLU A 224 -12.50 12.12 -4.99
C GLU A 224 -11.25 12.74 -5.67
N PHE A 225 -11.34 14.02 -5.95
CA PHE A 225 -10.30 14.83 -6.57
C PHE A 225 -10.05 16.10 -5.76
N VAL A 226 -8.86 16.67 -5.91
CA VAL A 226 -8.57 18.08 -5.63
C VAL A 226 -8.59 18.80 -6.97
N HIS A 227 -9.51 19.77 -7.16
CA HIS A 227 -9.74 20.37 -8.47
C HIS A 227 -10.26 21.80 -8.42
N SER A 228 -10.24 22.47 -9.58
CA SER A 228 -10.86 23.78 -9.77
C SER A 228 -12.40 23.69 -9.72
N ALA A 229 -13.01 24.60 -8.97
CA ALA A 229 -14.47 24.70 -8.88
C ALA A 229 -14.93 26.17 -8.95
N SER A 230 -14.81 26.78 -10.14
CA SER A 230 -15.19 28.19 -10.37
C SER A 230 -16.66 28.46 -10.03
N TRP A 231 -17.53 27.45 -10.14
CA TRP A 231 -18.96 27.53 -9.80
C TRP A 231 -19.23 27.55 -8.29
N ASN A 232 -18.24 27.25 -7.44
CA ASN A 232 -18.37 27.11 -6.00
C ASN A 232 -17.66 28.21 -5.20
N GLY A 233 -17.23 29.29 -5.84
CA GLY A 233 -16.36 30.33 -5.24
C GLY A 233 -16.86 30.90 -3.92
N GLY A 234 -18.17 31.10 -3.75
CA GLY A 234 -18.75 31.63 -2.52
C GLY A 234 -18.73 30.69 -1.31
N ASN A 235 -18.43 29.41 -1.51
CA ASN A 235 -18.37 28.39 -0.44
C ASN A 235 -16.93 27.97 -0.10
N ILE A 236 -15.98 28.17 -1.02
CA ILE A 236 -14.58 27.81 -0.80
C ILE A 236 -14.02 28.63 0.36
N GLY A 237 -13.51 27.91 1.38
CA GLY A 237 -12.99 28.50 2.60
C GLY A 237 -14.04 28.82 3.68
N SER A 238 -15.30 28.43 3.46
CA SER A 238 -16.39 28.72 4.41
C SER A 238 -17.28 27.53 4.75
N ARG A 239 -17.55 26.62 3.82
CA ARG A 239 -18.38 25.44 4.06
C ARG A 239 -18.21 24.35 3.02
N SER A 240 -18.45 23.11 3.41
CA SER A 240 -18.44 21.90 2.56
C SER A 240 -19.73 21.78 1.76
N THR A 241 -19.61 21.70 0.41
CA THR A 241 -20.77 21.66 -0.50
C THR A 241 -20.61 20.70 -1.68
N SER A 242 -19.44 20.05 -1.84
CA SER A 242 -19.16 19.15 -2.96
C SER A 242 -19.79 17.76 -2.79
N HIS A 243 -19.58 16.89 -3.76
CA HIS A 243 -19.97 15.47 -3.72
C HIS A 243 -18.84 14.55 -3.25
N GLY A 244 -17.88 15.07 -2.48
CA GLY A 244 -16.71 14.33 -1.95
C GLY A 244 -15.39 14.97 -2.33
N CYS A 245 -15.30 15.66 -3.46
CA CYS A 245 -14.10 16.33 -3.92
C CYS A 245 -13.66 17.50 -3.03
N THR A 246 -12.38 17.84 -3.11
CA THR A 246 -11.81 19.07 -2.55
C THR A 246 -11.83 20.17 -3.61
N ASN A 247 -12.76 21.09 -3.49
CA ASN A 247 -12.91 22.23 -4.38
C ASN A 247 -11.93 23.34 -4.02
N LEU A 248 -11.23 23.87 -5.02
CA LEU A 248 -10.32 25.00 -4.93
C LEU A 248 -10.74 26.12 -5.88
N ASN A 249 -10.31 27.35 -5.58
CA ASN A 249 -10.31 28.43 -6.56
C ASN A 249 -9.44 28.06 -7.77
N VAL A 250 -9.74 28.62 -8.94
CA VAL A 250 -9.05 28.27 -10.19
C VAL A 250 -7.53 28.41 -10.10
N GLY A 251 -7.04 29.54 -9.57
CA GLY A 251 -5.61 29.78 -9.43
C GLY A 251 -4.90 28.85 -8.42
N ASP A 252 -5.61 28.50 -7.34
CA ASP A 252 -5.10 27.57 -6.32
C ASP A 252 -5.07 26.14 -6.85
N ALA A 253 -6.10 25.71 -7.61
CA ALA A 253 -6.15 24.39 -8.25
C ALA A 253 -5.05 24.26 -9.31
N GLN A 254 -4.82 25.29 -10.13
CA GLN A 254 -3.74 25.32 -11.10
C GLN A 254 -2.37 25.20 -10.43
N TRP A 255 -2.17 25.95 -9.32
CA TRP A 255 -0.94 25.84 -8.55
C TRP A 255 -0.75 24.45 -7.96
N PHE A 256 -1.76 23.90 -7.28
CA PHE A 256 -1.72 22.56 -6.67
C PHE A 256 -1.45 21.47 -7.71
N TYR A 257 -2.11 21.55 -8.87
CA TYR A 257 -1.89 20.65 -9.99
C TYR A 257 -0.43 20.68 -10.47
N LYS A 258 0.17 21.86 -10.62
CA LYS A 258 1.57 22.00 -11.06
C LYS A 258 2.57 21.60 -10.00
N PHE A 259 2.26 21.83 -8.73
CA PHE A 259 3.12 21.54 -7.58
C PHE A 259 3.17 20.06 -7.26
N SER A 260 2.02 19.37 -7.24
CA SER A 260 1.93 17.97 -6.82
C SER A 260 2.50 17.02 -7.86
N ILE A 261 3.08 15.91 -7.39
CA ILE A 261 3.49 14.76 -8.19
C ILE A 261 2.76 13.50 -7.71
N LEU A 262 2.75 12.45 -8.55
CA LEU A 262 2.17 11.14 -8.17
C LEU A 262 2.95 10.59 -6.98
N GLY A 263 2.23 10.12 -5.97
CA GLY A 263 2.84 9.66 -4.73
C GLY A 263 2.88 10.71 -3.61
N ASP A 264 2.49 11.97 -3.85
CA ASP A 264 2.38 12.99 -2.79
C ASP A 264 1.23 12.67 -1.83
N ILE A 265 1.34 13.18 -0.61
CA ILE A 265 0.42 12.91 0.50
C ILE A 265 -0.60 14.03 0.66
N VAL A 266 -1.88 13.61 0.79
CA VAL A 266 -3.00 14.48 1.16
C VAL A 266 -3.76 13.85 2.33
N THR A 267 -3.69 14.43 3.52
CA THR A 267 -4.35 13.92 4.73
C THR A 267 -5.57 14.77 5.08
N TYR A 268 -6.68 14.10 5.36
CA TYR A 268 -7.97 14.73 5.67
C TYR A 268 -8.37 14.48 7.11
N THR A 269 -8.75 15.55 7.80
CA THR A 269 -9.25 15.55 9.17
C THR A 269 -10.52 16.40 9.29
N ASN A 270 -11.36 16.11 10.29
CA ASN A 270 -12.56 16.92 10.61
C ASN A 270 -13.49 17.16 9.41
N THR A 271 -13.67 16.17 8.54
CA THR A 271 -14.64 16.21 7.44
C THR A 271 -16.05 15.89 7.96
N GLN A 272 -17.07 15.92 7.09
CA GLN A 272 -18.47 15.66 7.45
C GLN A 272 -18.78 14.17 7.72
N THR A 273 -17.74 13.34 7.98
CA THR A 273 -17.86 11.91 8.28
C THR A 273 -16.79 11.46 9.25
N ASN A 274 -16.99 10.30 9.88
CA ASN A 274 -15.97 9.54 10.62
C ASN A 274 -15.39 8.36 9.81
N LYS A 275 -15.79 8.20 8.53
CA LYS A 275 -15.29 7.13 7.67
C LYS A 275 -13.92 7.47 7.14
N VAL A 276 -12.96 6.59 7.40
CA VAL A 276 -11.61 6.65 6.81
C VAL A 276 -11.64 6.00 5.43
N MET A 277 -10.92 6.56 4.46
CA MET A 277 -10.73 5.98 3.14
C MET A 277 -10.22 4.53 3.27
N PRO A 278 -10.94 3.55 2.71
CA PRO A 278 -10.48 2.17 2.74
C PRO A 278 -9.25 1.95 1.84
N SER A 279 -8.44 0.96 2.17
CA SER A 279 -7.20 0.67 1.42
C SER A 279 -7.45 0.26 -0.03
N TRP A 280 -8.62 -0.32 -0.33
CA TRP A 280 -9.00 -0.75 -1.69
C TRP A 280 -9.49 0.39 -2.59
N ASP A 281 -9.81 1.56 -2.03
CA ASP A 281 -10.25 2.74 -2.80
C ASP A 281 -9.05 3.53 -3.34
N GLY A 282 -8.25 2.91 -4.15
CA GLY A 282 -7.02 3.46 -4.70
C GLY A 282 -5.81 3.24 -3.79
N TRP A 283 -4.96 4.25 -3.67
CA TRP A 283 -3.71 4.15 -2.92
C TRP A 283 -3.90 4.51 -1.43
N GLY A 284 -4.84 3.79 -0.77
CA GLY A 284 -5.17 3.96 0.65
C GLY A 284 -4.20 3.30 1.63
N TRP A 285 -2.97 3.03 1.20
CA TRP A 285 -1.94 2.26 1.91
C TRP A 285 -1.65 2.76 3.31
N TRP A 286 -1.65 4.07 3.52
CA TRP A 286 -1.28 4.72 4.77
C TRP A 286 -2.39 4.70 5.82
N ASN A 287 -3.59 4.24 5.46
CA ASN A 287 -4.70 4.01 6.38
C ASN A 287 -4.66 2.59 6.98
N VAL A 288 -3.82 1.70 6.47
CA VAL A 288 -3.59 0.37 7.05
C VAL A 288 -2.52 0.48 8.13
N PRO A 289 -2.80 0.09 9.39
CA PRO A 289 -1.81 0.09 10.46
C PRO A 289 -0.57 -0.74 10.08
N TRP A 290 0.62 -0.28 10.48
CA TRP A 290 1.86 -0.98 10.16
C TRP A 290 1.89 -2.43 10.67
N SER A 291 1.37 -2.67 11.87
CA SER A 291 1.26 -4.02 12.44
C SER A 291 0.43 -4.99 11.59
N GLN A 292 -0.57 -4.48 10.86
CA GLN A 292 -1.35 -5.27 9.91
C GLN A 292 -0.62 -5.38 8.56
N TRP A 293 -0.02 -4.28 8.08
CA TRP A 293 0.70 -4.24 6.81
C TRP A 293 1.82 -5.27 6.75
N GLN A 294 2.66 -5.32 7.77
CA GLN A 294 3.80 -6.24 7.82
C GLN A 294 3.42 -7.73 7.86
N GLN A 295 2.17 -8.07 8.15
CA GLN A 295 1.67 -9.45 8.10
C GLN A 295 1.35 -9.93 6.69
N GLY A 296 1.12 -9.02 5.72
CA GLY A 296 0.97 -9.32 4.30
C GLY A 296 -0.44 -9.46 3.75
N ASN A 297 -1.52 -9.49 4.56
CA ASN A 297 -2.94 -9.57 4.15
C ASN A 297 -3.31 -10.91 3.48
N LEU A 298 -3.54 -10.96 2.13
CA LEU A 298 -3.95 -12.18 1.42
C LEU A 298 -2.92 -13.30 1.50
N LEU A 299 -1.64 -12.97 1.60
CA LEU A 299 -0.53 -13.89 1.79
C LEU A 299 0.31 -13.42 2.98
N HIS A 300 0.73 -14.37 3.81
CA HIS A 300 1.60 -14.06 4.94
C HIS A 300 3.04 -13.84 4.47
N ASN A 301 3.71 -12.87 5.07
CA ASN A 301 5.10 -12.53 4.76
C ASN A 301 6.13 -13.45 5.44
N GLN A 302 5.69 -14.31 6.40
CA GLN A 302 6.56 -15.19 7.19
C GLN A 302 6.32 -16.67 6.89
#